data_aa91a92eec65065927fe646f83bd1c0c
#
_entry.id   aa91a92eec65065927fe646f83bd1c0c
#
_cell.length_a   1.000
_cell.length_b   1.000
_cell.length_c   1.000
_cell.angle_alpha   90.00
_cell.angle_beta   90.00
_cell.angle_gamma   90.00
#
_symmetry.space_group_name_H-M   'P 1'
#
loop_
_entity.id
_entity.type
_entity.pdbx_description
1 polymer ?
#
loop_
_entity_poly.entity_id
_entity_poly.type
_entity_poly.pdbx_seq_one_letter_code
_entity_poly.pdbx_strand_id
1 'polypeptide(L)'
;MSPDEHGIYRAHVNGVSAGTRYWFKIDGAGPFPDPASRFQPLGVHGPSQVVALDRFQWNANDFQAPSLRDLVIYELHVGTFTPTGTFLALIEKLII
;
A
#
# COMPACT_ATOMS: atom_id res chain seq x y z
N MET A 1 2.89 23.06 -11.79
CA MET A 1 2.40 23.25 -10.40
C MET A 1 3.35 24.17 -9.69
N SER A 2 2.85 25.10 -8.85
CA SER A 2 3.68 25.90 -7.97
C SER A 2 3.61 25.33 -6.54
N PRO A 3 4.69 25.41 -5.75
CA PRO A 3 4.66 24.98 -4.36
C PRO A 3 3.81 25.95 -3.52
N ASP A 4 3.26 25.45 -2.43
CA ASP A 4 2.69 26.29 -1.38
C ASP A 4 3.79 26.92 -0.49
N GLU A 5 3.40 27.65 0.55
CA GLU A 5 4.32 28.32 1.49
C GLU A 5 5.24 27.35 2.27
N HIS A 6 4.92 26.05 2.27
CA HIS A 6 5.72 25.00 2.89
C HIS A 6 6.52 24.18 1.87
N GLY A 7 6.55 24.60 0.59
CA GLY A 7 7.24 23.89 -0.49
C GLY A 7 6.52 22.63 -0.99
N ILE A 8 5.24 22.45 -0.64
CA ILE A 8 4.46 21.28 -1.04
C ILE A 8 3.74 21.56 -2.35
N TYR A 9 3.91 20.68 -3.32
CA TYR A 9 3.21 20.74 -4.61
C TYR A 9 1.92 19.94 -4.52
N ARG A 10 0.80 20.56 -4.90
CA ARG A 10 -0.52 19.90 -4.93
C ARG A 10 -1.17 20.02 -6.28
N ALA A 11 -1.84 18.96 -6.71
CA ALA A 11 -2.70 18.96 -7.88
C ALA A 11 -3.97 18.16 -7.63
N HIS A 12 -5.07 18.65 -8.16
CA HIS A 12 -6.31 17.89 -8.27
C HIS A 12 -6.48 17.47 -9.72
N VAL A 13 -6.63 16.15 -9.94
CA VAL A 13 -6.76 15.59 -11.29
C VAL A 13 -8.13 14.94 -11.42
N ASN A 14 -8.99 15.52 -12.27
CA ASN A 14 -10.32 15.00 -12.54
C ASN A 14 -10.27 13.71 -13.37
N GLY A 15 -11.30 12.86 -13.23
CA GLY A 15 -11.45 11.64 -14.00
C GLY A 15 -10.53 10.48 -13.58
N VAL A 16 -9.83 10.63 -12.46
CA VAL A 16 -8.99 9.57 -11.88
C VAL A 16 -9.87 8.67 -10.99
N SER A 17 -9.77 7.37 -11.20
CA SER A 17 -10.50 6.35 -10.42
C SER A 17 -9.56 5.22 -9.97
N ALA A 18 -10.04 4.34 -9.10
CA ALA A 18 -9.32 3.12 -8.74
C ALA A 18 -8.92 2.32 -9.98
N GLY A 19 -7.68 1.84 -10.01
CA GLY A 19 -7.10 1.18 -11.18
C GLY A 19 -6.33 2.11 -12.13
N THR A 20 -6.54 3.42 -12.05
CA THR A 20 -5.78 4.39 -12.86
C THR A 20 -4.30 4.31 -12.51
N ARG A 21 -3.44 4.15 -13.50
CA ARG A 21 -1.99 4.16 -13.35
C ARG A 21 -1.44 5.55 -13.55
N TYR A 22 -0.41 5.93 -12.76
CA TYR A 22 0.21 7.24 -12.82
C TYR A 22 1.72 7.18 -12.57
N TRP A 23 2.39 8.25 -12.96
CA TRP A 23 3.82 8.48 -12.80
C TRP A 23 4.04 9.94 -12.45
N PHE A 24 5.16 10.22 -11.83
CA PHE A 24 5.65 11.57 -11.67
C PHE A 24 6.68 11.93 -12.73
N LYS A 25 6.65 13.17 -13.18
CA LYS A 25 7.74 13.84 -13.87
C LYS A 25 8.24 14.99 -12.99
N ILE A 26 9.54 15.04 -12.75
CA ILE A 26 10.19 16.04 -11.90
C ILE A 26 11.17 16.79 -12.79
N ASP A 27 10.98 18.10 -12.96
CA ASP A 27 11.80 18.99 -13.79
C ASP A 27 12.04 18.46 -15.21
N GLY A 28 11.03 17.85 -15.80
CA GLY A 28 11.10 17.26 -17.13
C GLY A 28 11.72 15.87 -17.19
N ALA A 29 12.34 15.38 -16.13
CA ALA A 29 12.89 14.04 -16.03
C ALA A 29 11.83 13.00 -15.57
N GLY A 30 12.05 11.73 -15.86
CA GLY A 30 11.15 10.64 -15.56
C GLY A 30 10.66 9.92 -16.81
N PRO A 31 9.65 9.06 -16.69
CA PRO A 31 8.69 8.93 -15.59
C PRO A 31 9.26 8.20 -14.35
N PHE A 32 8.89 8.66 -13.17
CA PHE A 32 9.25 8.03 -11.89
C PHE A 32 8.01 7.48 -11.19
N PRO A 33 8.09 6.30 -10.54
CA PRO A 33 7.02 5.82 -9.69
C PRO A 33 6.86 6.72 -8.45
N ASP A 34 5.70 6.70 -7.84
CA ASP A 34 5.46 7.37 -6.58
C ASP A 34 6.11 6.58 -5.44
N PRO A 35 7.07 7.16 -4.69
CA PRO A 35 7.72 6.48 -3.58
C PRO A 35 6.77 6.18 -2.41
N ALA A 36 5.64 6.91 -2.32
CA ALA A 36 4.57 6.68 -1.35
C ALA A 36 3.41 5.84 -1.90
N SER A 37 3.61 5.20 -3.05
CA SER A 37 2.58 4.36 -3.69
C SER A 37 2.14 3.21 -2.79
N ARG A 38 0.85 3.00 -2.71
CA ARG A 38 0.25 1.87 -1.99
C ARG A 38 0.13 0.60 -2.84
N PHE A 39 0.24 0.73 -4.16
CA PHE A 39 0.17 -0.40 -5.07
C PHE A 39 0.94 -0.12 -6.37
N GLN A 40 1.84 -1.02 -6.71
CA GLN A 40 2.65 -1.01 -7.93
C GLN A 40 2.49 -2.35 -8.65
N PRO A 41 1.49 -2.49 -9.55
CA PRO A 41 1.10 -3.77 -10.14
C PRO A 41 2.16 -4.41 -11.03
N LEU A 42 3.15 -3.63 -11.48
CA LEU A 42 4.25 -4.09 -12.34
C LEU A 42 5.61 -4.06 -11.61
N GLY A 43 5.60 -4.09 -10.28
CA GLY A 43 6.81 -4.06 -9.45
C GLY A 43 7.28 -2.63 -9.15
N VAL A 44 8.34 -2.54 -8.34
CA VAL A 44 8.82 -1.29 -7.73
C VAL A 44 9.32 -0.23 -8.72
N HIS A 45 9.65 -0.63 -9.92
CA HIS A 45 10.04 0.27 -11.01
C HIS A 45 8.88 0.54 -12.00
N GLY A 46 7.71 -0.03 -11.74
CA GLY A 46 6.52 0.14 -12.56
C GLY A 46 5.67 1.36 -12.14
N PRO A 47 4.56 1.61 -12.86
CA PRO A 47 3.65 2.69 -12.50
C PRO A 47 3.02 2.47 -11.14
N SER A 48 2.75 3.55 -10.44
CA SER A 48 1.87 3.56 -9.29
C SER A 48 0.41 3.46 -9.71
N GLN A 49 -0.44 2.85 -8.88
CA GLN A 49 -1.86 2.69 -9.20
C GLN A 49 -2.73 3.23 -8.07
N VAL A 50 -3.78 3.95 -8.45
CA VAL A 50 -4.80 4.45 -7.52
C VAL A 50 -5.59 3.28 -6.93
N VAL A 51 -5.73 3.26 -5.62
CA VAL A 51 -6.44 2.21 -4.86
C VAL A 51 -7.64 2.82 -4.14
N ALA A 52 -8.80 2.18 -4.24
CA ALA A 52 -9.98 2.55 -3.45
C ALA A 52 -9.95 1.80 -2.11
N LEU A 53 -9.43 2.44 -1.08
CA LEU A 53 -9.29 1.84 0.25
C LEU A 53 -10.63 1.73 1.00
N ASP A 54 -11.58 2.56 0.65
CA ASP A 54 -12.93 2.62 1.20
C ASP A 54 -13.82 1.44 0.78
N ARG A 55 -13.41 0.69 -0.25
CA ARG A 55 -14.15 -0.49 -0.74
C ARG A 55 -13.90 -1.76 0.07
N PHE A 56 -12.88 -1.76 0.92
CA PHE A 56 -12.60 -2.93 1.76
C PHE A 56 -13.56 -2.96 2.94
N GLN A 57 -14.33 -4.03 3.06
CA GLN A 57 -15.23 -4.25 4.19
C GLN A 57 -14.52 -5.02 5.29
N TRP A 58 -14.37 -4.37 6.43
CA TRP A 58 -13.84 -4.99 7.63
C TRP A 58 -14.91 -5.85 8.30
N ASN A 59 -14.61 -7.12 8.56
CA ASN A 59 -15.52 -8.05 9.24
C ASN A 59 -15.24 -8.17 10.74
N ALA A 60 -14.23 -7.46 11.25
CA ALA A 60 -13.79 -7.52 12.64
C ALA A 60 -14.15 -6.25 13.43
N ASN A 61 -15.37 -5.74 13.24
CA ASN A 61 -15.84 -4.51 13.89
C ASN A 61 -15.90 -4.62 15.44
N ASP A 62 -16.09 -5.84 15.96
CA ASP A 62 -16.16 -6.11 17.41
C ASP A 62 -14.80 -6.52 18.01
N PHE A 63 -13.73 -6.44 17.22
CA PHE A 63 -12.38 -6.78 17.71
C PHE A 63 -11.94 -5.79 18.79
N GLN A 64 -11.62 -6.34 19.99
CA GLN A 64 -10.99 -5.61 21.07
C GLN A 64 -9.55 -6.08 21.21
N ALA A 65 -8.62 -5.16 21.08
CA ALA A 65 -7.21 -5.49 21.26
C ALA A 65 -6.94 -5.93 22.72
N PRO A 66 -6.22 -7.05 22.93
CA PRO A 66 -5.80 -7.45 24.27
C PRO A 66 -4.84 -6.42 24.88
N SER A 67 -4.66 -6.46 26.19
CA SER A 67 -3.68 -5.59 26.83
C SER A 67 -2.26 -5.93 26.37
N LEU A 68 -1.36 -4.96 26.38
CA LEU A 68 0.04 -5.18 25.95
C LEU A 68 0.72 -6.32 26.75
N ARG A 69 0.32 -6.54 28.00
CA ARG A 69 0.87 -7.61 28.86
C ARG A 69 0.46 -9.01 28.43
N ASP A 70 -0.68 -9.12 27.72
CA ASP A 70 -1.27 -10.40 27.30
C ASP A 70 -0.91 -10.73 25.84
N LEU A 71 -0.17 -9.82 25.16
CA LEU A 71 0.23 -10.02 23.77
C LEU A 71 1.40 -11.01 23.67
N VAL A 72 1.23 -11.98 22.76
CA VAL A 72 2.34 -12.76 22.22
C VAL A 72 2.58 -12.25 20.77
N ILE A 73 3.76 -11.67 20.55
CA ILE A 73 4.11 -11.07 19.26
C ILE A 73 5.00 -12.06 18.51
N TYR A 74 4.57 -12.45 17.31
CA TYR A 74 5.33 -13.25 16.38
C TYR A 74 5.60 -12.43 15.11
N GLU A 75 6.86 -12.08 14.89
CA GLU A 75 7.30 -11.34 13.70
C GLU A 75 7.79 -12.31 12.63
N LEU A 76 7.34 -12.10 11.41
CA LEU A 76 7.75 -12.92 10.28
C LEU A 76 7.84 -12.08 8.99
N HIS A 77 8.64 -12.55 8.04
CA HIS A 77 8.73 -11.96 6.70
C HIS A 77 7.93 -12.83 5.72
N VAL A 78 6.82 -12.30 5.20
CA VAL A 78 5.88 -13.04 4.33
C VAL A 78 6.56 -13.68 3.13
N GLY A 79 7.47 -12.94 2.47
CA GLY A 79 8.16 -13.41 1.26
C GLY A 79 9.11 -14.59 1.47
N THR A 80 9.48 -14.90 2.73
CA THR A 80 10.40 -15.99 3.04
C THR A 80 9.82 -17.06 3.97
N PHE A 81 8.65 -16.81 4.56
CA PHE A 81 8.01 -17.72 5.51
C PHE A 81 7.50 -19.01 4.86
N THR A 82 7.05 -18.93 3.62
CA THR A 82 6.60 -20.08 2.83
C THR A 82 7.31 -20.10 1.47
N PRO A 83 7.43 -21.26 0.79
CA PRO A 83 8.04 -21.31 -0.54
C PRO A 83 7.39 -20.42 -1.58
N THR A 84 6.09 -20.16 -1.47
CA THR A 84 5.35 -19.28 -2.38
C THR A 84 5.43 -17.80 -1.99
N GLY A 85 5.82 -17.47 -0.76
CA GLY A 85 6.01 -16.11 -0.28
C GLY A 85 4.77 -15.21 -0.36
N THR A 86 3.58 -15.76 -0.16
CA THR A 86 2.32 -15.02 -0.26
C THR A 86 1.55 -15.01 1.06
N PHE A 87 0.71 -14.00 1.29
CA PHE A 87 -0.19 -13.94 2.44
C PHE A 87 -1.14 -15.14 2.50
N LEU A 88 -1.65 -15.63 1.36
CA LEU A 88 -2.54 -16.79 1.32
C LEU A 88 -1.84 -18.05 1.83
N ALA A 89 -0.62 -18.31 1.41
CA ALA A 89 0.16 -19.45 1.89
C ALA A 89 0.55 -19.32 3.38
N LEU A 90 0.68 -18.10 3.88
CA LEU A 90 0.95 -17.84 5.28
C LEU A 90 -0.28 -18.17 6.15
N ILE A 91 -1.49 -17.82 5.71
CA ILE A 91 -2.73 -18.08 6.45
C ILE A 91 -2.85 -19.57 6.81
N GLU A 92 -2.55 -20.47 5.86
CA GLU A 92 -2.59 -21.92 6.08
C GLU A 92 -1.64 -22.42 7.19
N LYS A 93 -0.61 -21.65 7.52
CA LYS A 93 0.37 -21.98 8.57
C LYS A 93 0.07 -21.33 9.92
N LEU A 94 -0.84 -20.37 9.95
CA LEU A 94 -1.27 -19.67 11.18
C LEU A 94 -2.55 -20.22 11.79
N ILE A 95 -3.27 -21.10 11.06
CA ILE A 95 -4.46 -21.78 11.58
C ILE A 95 -3.98 -22.92 12.48
N ILE A 96 -4.19 -22.75 13.78
CA ILE A 96 -3.96 -23.73 14.83
C ILE A 96 -5.32 -24.32 15.21
#